data_0580a2aae9d4a3c5fb4819a52d5d1217
#
_entry.id   0580a2aae9d4a3c5fb4819a52d5d1217
#
_cell.length_a   1.000
_cell.length_b   1.000
_cell.length_c   1.000
_cell.angle_alpha   90.00
_cell.angle_beta   90.00
_cell.angle_gamma   90.00
#
_symmetry.space_group_name_H-M   'P 1'
#
loop_
_entity.id
_entity.type
_entity.pdbx_description
1 polymer ?
#
loop_
_entity_poly.entity_id
_entity_poly.type
_entity_poly.pdbx_seq_one_letter_code
_entity_poly.pdbx_strand_id
1 'polypeptide(L)'
;MTEILHVIGQGLRYPCYIILLLLIAVAIIEIGFVIYEAAQRAGSDKANTVELLHNMRGCAPDAIRAMLEEEPFLNRQKLAFSKLLGTADLPEEARIAAAKRMLEAEEDYYRRIVRITDTVAKLGPMFGLLGTLIPLGPGIVALGQGDTATLSQSMSVAFDTTIAGLIAAAVCSVISAIRKRWYAADLSDVETVMEGCLQEMKEAER
;
A
#
# COMPACT_ATOMS: atom_id res chain seq x y z
N MET A 1 9.79 22.02 -35.25
CA MET A 1 9.17 21.63 -33.97
C MET A 1 8.39 20.33 -34.12
N THR A 2 7.57 20.13 -35.12
CA THR A 2 6.80 18.89 -35.42
C THR A 2 7.68 17.65 -35.61
N GLU A 3 8.80 17.74 -36.32
CA GLU A 3 9.71 16.61 -36.51
C GLU A 3 10.37 16.13 -35.20
N ILE A 4 10.77 17.06 -34.35
CA ILE A 4 11.38 16.71 -33.06
C ILE A 4 10.36 15.98 -32.15
N LEU A 5 9.12 16.44 -32.11
CA LEU A 5 8.05 15.79 -31.36
C LEU A 5 7.72 14.38 -31.91
N HIS A 6 7.79 14.22 -33.24
CA HIS A 6 7.57 12.93 -33.90
C HIS A 6 8.68 11.92 -33.54
N VAL A 7 9.95 12.34 -33.59
CA VAL A 7 11.10 11.50 -33.23
C VAL A 7 11.03 11.10 -31.74
N ILE A 8 10.69 12.04 -30.86
CA ILE A 8 10.50 11.76 -29.43
C ILE A 8 9.35 10.75 -29.24
N GLY A 9 8.22 10.94 -29.90
CA GLY A 9 7.06 10.04 -29.78
C GLY A 9 7.40 8.60 -30.22
N GLN A 10 8.13 8.43 -31.33
CA GLN A 10 8.57 7.11 -31.76
C GLN A 10 9.61 6.48 -30.83
N GLY A 11 10.54 7.28 -30.29
CA GLY A 11 11.54 6.82 -29.32
C GLY A 11 10.91 6.36 -28.01
N LEU A 12 9.76 6.93 -27.61
CA LEU A 12 9.03 6.55 -26.39
C LEU A 12 8.26 5.23 -26.51
N ARG A 13 8.15 4.64 -27.70
CA ARG A 13 7.41 3.40 -27.92
C ARG A 13 7.91 2.24 -27.06
N TYR A 14 9.20 1.94 -27.11
CA TYR A 14 9.80 0.85 -26.35
C TYR A 14 9.78 1.10 -24.84
N PRO A 15 10.20 2.28 -24.32
CA PRO A 15 10.08 2.59 -22.90
C PRO A 15 8.64 2.46 -22.37
N CYS A 16 7.65 2.91 -23.12
CA CYS A 16 6.24 2.81 -22.76
C CYS A 16 5.80 1.35 -22.59
N TYR A 17 6.15 0.47 -23.51
CA TYR A 17 5.79 -0.95 -23.43
C TYR A 17 6.51 -1.66 -22.29
N ILE A 18 7.79 -1.34 -22.04
CA ILE A 18 8.55 -1.90 -20.91
C ILE A 18 7.89 -1.49 -19.59
N ILE A 19 7.54 -0.21 -19.43
CA ILE A 19 6.89 0.28 -18.21
C ILE A 19 5.51 -0.39 -18.05
N LEU A 20 4.73 -0.53 -19.11
CA LEU A 20 3.44 -1.20 -19.05
C LEU A 20 3.57 -2.66 -18.61
N LEU A 21 4.54 -3.40 -19.15
CA LEU A 21 4.83 -4.77 -18.74
C LEU A 21 5.26 -4.86 -17.26
N LEU A 22 6.07 -3.89 -16.80
CA LEU A 22 6.44 -3.81 -15.39
C LEU A 22 5.24 -3.54 -14.49
N LEU A 23 4.32 -2.64 -14.89
CA LEU A 23 3.10 -2.36 -14.12
C LEU A 23 2.20 -3.61 -14.03
N ILE A 24 2.08 -4.39 -15.10
CA ILE A 24 1.34 -5.66 -15.10
C ILE A 24 2.02 -6.68 -14.18
N ALA A 25 3.34 -6.83 -14.28
CA ALA A 25 4.09 -7.74 -13.41
C ALA A 25 3.92 -7.39 -11.93
N VAL A 26 4.01 -6.10 -11.58
CA VAL A 26 3.74 -5.62 -10.21
C VAL A 26 2.31 -5.93 -9.79
N ALA A 27 1.31 -5.71 -10.66
CA ALA A 27 -0.08 -6.03 -10.34
C ALA A 27 -0.29 -7.52 -10.05
N ILE A 28 0.36 -8.42 -10.80
CA ILE A 28 0.29 -9.87 -10.57
C ILE A 28 0.94 -10.24 -9.22
N ILE A 29 2.10 -9.67 -8.91
CA ILE A 29 2.79 -9.89 -7.64
C ILE A 29 1.93 -9.40 -6.46
N GLU A 30 1.31 -8.23 -6.59
CA GLU A 30 0.47 -7.65 -5.56
C GLU A 30 -0.81 -8.46 -5.30
N ILE A 31 -1.37 -9.12 -6.33
CA ILE A 31 -2.46 -10.11 -6.14
C ILE A 31 -1.99 -11.24 -5.23
N GLY A 32 -0.80 -11.79 -5.48
CA GLY A 32 -0.24 -12.86 -4.63
C GLY A 32 -0.06 -12.41 -3.18
N PHE A 33 0.49 -11.22 -2.97
CA PHE A 33 0.69 -10.67 -1.63
C PHE A 33 -0.63 -10.40 -0.89
N VAL A 34 -1.64 -9.84 -1.56
CA VAL A 34 -2.92 -9.56 -0.90
C VAL A 34 -3.68 -10.84 -0.55
N ILE A 35 -3.59 -11.89 -1.39
CA ILE A 35 -4.18 -13.19 -1.10
C ILE A 35 -3.50 -13.81 0.13
N TYR A 36 -2.17 -13.78 0.18
CA TYR A 36 -1.40 -14.27 1.33
C TYR A 36 -1.76 -13.51 2.62
N GLU A 37 -1.80 -12.18 2.57
CA GLU A 37 -2.19 -11.33 3.69
C GLU A 37 -3.63 -11.60 4.15
N ALA A 38 -4.56 -11.76 3.20
CA ALA A 38 -5.96 -12.11 3.50
C ALA A 38 -6.07 -13.48 4.18
N ALA A 39 -5.31 -14.47 3.71
CA ALA A 39 -5.29 -15.81 4.32
C ALA A 39 -4.73 -15.79 5.74
N GLN A 40 -3.66 -15.02 6.00
CA GLN A 40 -3.14 -14.84 7.35
C GLN A 40 -4.16 -14.17 8.29
N ARG A 41 -4.83 -13.12 7.80
CA ARG A 41 -5.86 -12.41 8.58
C ARG A 41 -7.10 -13.26 8.86
N ALA A 42 -7.47 -14.16 7.96
CA ALA A 42 -8.60 -15.08 8.14
C ALA A 42 -8.30 -16.20 9.15
N GLY A 43 -7.04 -16.56 9.32
CA GLY A 43 -6.60 -17.60 10.27
C GLY A 43 -6.17 -17.06 11.64
N SER A 44 -6.07 -15.74 11.81
CA SER A 44 -5.71 -15.10 13.09
C SER A 44 -6.97 -14.58 13.76
N ASP A 45 -7.21 -15.01 15.01
CA ASP A 45 -8.18 -14.35 15.88
C ASP A 45 -7.75 -12.90 16.04
N LYS A 46 -8.69 -11.97 15.85
CA LYS A 46 -8.40 -10.56 16.11
C LYS A 46 -8.23 -10.37 17.62
N ALA A 47 -7.19 -9.66 18.01
CA ALA A 47 -7.03 -9.23 19.39
C ALA A 47 -8.32 -8.51 19.83
N ASN A 48 -8.94 -8.97 20.91
CA ASN A 48 -10.08 -8.27 21.49
C ASN A 48 -9.55 -7.10 22.31
N THR A 49 -9.32 -5.97 21.63
CA THR A 49 -8.71 -4.77 22.22
C THR A 49 -9.43 -4.31 23.50
N VAL A 50 -10.76 -4.46 23.55
CA VAL A 50 -11.57 -4.06 24.71
C VAL A 50 -11.31 -4.99 25.91
N GLU A 51 -11.27 -6.29 25.68
CA GLU A 51 -10.97 -7.28 26.72
C GLU A 51 -9.53 -7.15 27.20
N LEU A 52 -8.60 -6.91 26.28
CA LEU A 52 -7.20 -6.65 26.58
C LEU A 52 -7.04 -5.43 27.51
N LEU A 53 -7.68 -4.31 27.18
CA LEU A 53 -7.68 -3.12 28.05
C LEU A 53 -8.25 -3.39 29.43
N HIS A 54 -9.31 -4.21 29.50
CA HIS A 54 -9.87 -4.59 30.80
C HIS A 54 -8.89 -5.42 31.62
N ASN A 55 -8.19 -6.36 30.98
CA ASN A 55 -7.21 -7.23 31.66
C ASN A 55 -5.91 -6.49 32.05
N MET A 56 -5.55 -5.42 31.32
CA MET A 56 -4.38 -4.58 31.62
C MET A 56 -4.58 -3.71 32.87
N ARG A 57 -5.82 -3.48 33.26
CA ARG A 57 -6.17 -2.54 34.32
C ARG A 57 -5.55 -2.92 35.67
N GLY A 58 -4.76 -2.01 36.24
CA GLY A 58 -4.06 -2.20 37.53
C GLY A 58 -2.88 -3.17 37.47
N CYS A 59 -2.44 -3.57 36.28
CA CYS A 59 -1.28 -4.44 36.10
C CYS A 59 0.02 -3.64 36.06
N ALA A 60 1.10 -4.24 36.55
CA ALA A 60 2.44 -3.67 36.41
C ALA A 60 2.90 -3.71 34.93
N PRO A 61 3.78 -2.79 34.49
CA PRO A 61 4.25 -2.72 33.09
C PRO A 61 4.83 -4.03 32.54
N ASP A 62 5.50 -4.83 33.37
CA ASP A 62 6.04 -6.14 32.96
C ASP A 62 4.95 -7.18 32.72
N ALA A 63 3.86 -7.16 33.49
CA ALA A 63 2.71 -8.03 33.28
C ALA A 63 1.95 -7.63 32.00
N ILE A 64 1.79 -6.33 31.74
CA ILE A 64 1.20 -5.82 30.50
C ILE A 64 2.04 -6.25 29.29
N ARG A 65 3.37 -6.20 29.38
CA ARG A 65 4.27 -6.68 28.33
C ARG A 65 4.05 -8.16 28.01
N ALA A 66 3.96 -9.00 29.03
CA ALA A 66 3.72 -10.44 28.85
C ALA A 66 2.38 -10.70 28.16
N MET A 67 1.30 -10.03 28.57
CA MET A 67 -0.02 -10.13 27.92
C MET A 67 0.04 -9.73 26.44
N LEU A 68 0.71 -8.61 26.11
CA LEU A 68 0.83 -8.13 24.73
C LEU A 68 1.68 -9.07 23.85
N GLU A 69 2.59 -9.85 24.42
CA GLU A 69 3.35 -10.86 23.67
C GLU A 69 2.50 -12.10 23.30
N GLU A 70 1.50 -12.45 24.09
CA GLU A 70 0.58 -13.57 23.81
C GLU A 70 -0.49 -13.21 22.79
N GLU A 71 -0.86 -11.94 22.68
CA GLU A 71 -1.87 -11.46 21.75
C GLU A 71 -1.43 -11.55 20.27
N PRO A 72 -2.37 -11.70 19.30
CA PRO A 72 -2.06 -11.88 17.88
C PRO A 72 -1.65 -10.58 17.15
N PHE A 73 -0.92 -9.71 17.83
CA PHE A 73 -0.33 -8.54 17.21
C PHE A 73 0.88 -8.90 16.34
N LEU A 74 1.16 -8.07 15.34
CA LEU A 74 2.38 -8.20 14.54
C LEU A 74 3.63 -7.97 15.40
N ASN A 75 4.72 -8.71 15.15
CA ASN A 75 5.98 -8.58 15.87
C ASN A 75 6.48 -7.13 15.97
N ARG A 76 6.21 -6.35 14.93
CA ARG A 76 6.54 -4.94 14.87
C ARG A 76 5.72 -4.10 15.87
N GLN A 77 4.42 -4.38 15.99
CA GLN A 77 3.52 -3.73 16.94
C GLN A 77 3.89 -4.11 18.38
N LYS A 78 4.17 -5.40 18.65
CA LYS A 78 4.68 -5.88 19.95
C LYS A 78 5.96 -5.14 20.35
N LEU A 79 6.88 -4.94 19.41
CA LEU A 79 8.10 -4.18 19.67
C LEU A 79 7.81 -2.71 20.01
N ALA A 80 6.82 -2.08 19.36
CA ALA A 80 6.42 -0.72 19.66
C ALA A 80 5.84 -0.60 21.07
N PHE A 81 4.95 -1.52 21.46
CA PHE A 81 4.41 -1.59 22.84
C PHE A 81 5.50 -1.82 23.87
N SER A 82 6.40 -2.77 23.63
CA SER A 82 7.53 -3.04 24.53
C SER A 82 8.44 -1.83 24.73
N LYS A 83 8.70 -1.08 23.65
CA LYS A 83 9.46 0.18 23.73
C LYS A 83 8.71 1.25 24.52
N LEU A 84 7.39 1.38 24.30
CA LEU A 84 6.57 2.35 25.04
C LEU A 84 6.58 2.04 26.55
N LEU A 85 6.36 0.79 26.94
CA LEU A 85 6.42 0.36 28.34
C LEU A 85 7.81 0.56 28.96
N GLY A 86 8.87 0.49 28.14
CA GLY A 86 10.24 0.81 28.56
C GLY A 86 10.52 2.30 28.80
N THR A 87 9.55 3.19 28.59
CA THR A 87 9.68 4.65 28.86
C THR A 87 9.05 5.06 30.21
N ALA A 88 8.83 4.11 31.11
CA ALA A 88 8.18 4.35 32.39
C ALA A 88 8.93 5.37 33.27
N ASP A 89 10.23 5.53 33.09
CA ASP A 89 11.12 6.50 33.76
C ASP A 89 10.99 7.93 33.24
N LEU A 90 10.29 8.13 32.10
CA LEU A 90 10.15 9.44 31.48
C LEU A 90 8.92 10.20 32.01
N PRO A 91 8.96 11.56 32.02
CA PRO A 91 7.79 12.38 32.30
C PRO A 91 6.60 12.04 31.36
N GLU A 92 5.36 12.20 31.84
CA GLU A 92 4.12 11.90 31.13
C GLU A 92 4.11 12.52 29.72
N GLU A 93 4.49 13.79 29.59
CA GLU A 93 4.52 14.47 28.29
C GLU A 93 5.49 13.83 27.30
N ALA A 94 6.64 13.35 27.78
CA ALA A 94 7.63 12.65 26.94
C ALA A 94 7.14 11.27 26.52
N ARG A 95 6.41 10.54 27.38
CA ARG A 95 5.79 9.25 27.03
C ARG A 95 4.72 9.41 25.95
N ILE A 96 3.87 10.42 26.08
CA ILE A 96 2.85 10.74 25.05
C ILE A 96 3.52 11.08 23.72
N ALA A 97 4.58 11.90 23.72
CA ALA A 97 5.33 12.23 22.52
C ALA A 97 6.00 11.00 21.90
N ALA A 98 6.54 10.09 22.71
CA ALA A 98 7.12 8.83 22.26
C ALA A 98 6.06 7.91 21.63
N ALA A 99 4.90 7.72 22.27
CA ALA A 99 3.78 6.94 21.74
C ALA A 99 3.33 7.49 20.38
N LYS A 100 3.11 8.80 20.26
CA LYS A 100 2.75 9.45 19.00
C LYS A 100 3.79 9.19 17.91
N ARG A 101 5.08 9.29 18.23
CA ARG A 101 6.15 9.04 17.27
C ARG A 101 6.20 7.59 16.81
N MET A 102 5.89 6.64 17.71
CA MET A 102 5.81 5.22 17.37
C MET A 102 4.61 4.94 16.46
N LEU A 103 3.45 5.54 16.74
CA LEU A 103 2.26 5.42 15.92
C LEU A 103 2.47 6.01 14.51
N GLU A 104 3.08 7.19 14.40
CA GLU A 104 3.46 7.80 13.11
C GLU A 104 4.39 6.86 12.31
N ALA A 105 5.33 6.18 12.96
CA ALA A 105 6.23 5.25 12.30
C ALA A 105 5.51 4.00 11.78
N GLU A 106 4.48 3.52 12.47
CA GLU A 106 3.60 2.43 11.99
C GLU A 106 2.76 2.90 10.80
N GLU A 107 2.16 4.09 10.88
CA GLU A 107 1.40 4.67 9.78
C GLU A 107 2.26 4.84 8.52
N ASP A 108 3.48 5.35 8.65
CA ASP A 108 4.41 5.52 7.54
C ASP A 108 4.81 4.18 6.89
N TYR A 109 4.92 3.12 7.68
CA TYR A 109 5.18 1.77 7.16
C TYR A 109 4.02 1.28 6.29
N TYR A 110 2.78 1.35 6.77
CA TYR A 110 1.61 0.97 6.00
C TYR A 110 1.41 1.83 4.75
N ARG A 111 1.65 3.13 4.87
CA ARG A 111 1.60 4.08 3.75
C ARG A 111 2.60 3.73 2.65
N ARG A 112 3.80 3.21 2.99
CA ARG A 112 4.80 2.76 2.01
C ARG A 112 4.31 1.54 1.23
N ILE A 113 3.68 0.57 1.90
CA ILE A 113 3.14 -0.63 1.23
C ILE A 113 2.04 -0.23 0.24
N VAL A 114 1.08 0.59 0.68
CA VAL A 114 -0.04 1.03 -0.16
C VAL A 114 0.43 1.90 -1.33
N ARG A 115 1.53 2.65 -1.19
CA ARG A 115 2.06 3.52 -2.24
C ARG A 115 2.36 2.78 -3.54
N ILE A 116 2.80 1.53 -3.48
CA ILE A 116 3.13 0.73 -4.67
C ILE A 116 1.85 0.52 -5.49
N THR A 117 0.80 0.00 -4.87
CA THR A 117 -0.48 -0.25 -5.55
C THR A 117 -1.16 1.05 -6.00
N ASP A 118 -1.10 2.13 -5.22
CA ASP A 118 -1.60 3.45 -5.60
C ASP A 118 -0.84 4.02 -6.83
N THR A 119 0.46 3.76 -6.92
CA THR A 119 1.27 4.20 -8.06
C THR A 119 0.86 3.46 -9.34
N VAL A 120 0.72 2.13 -9.29
CA VAL A 120 0.25 1.34 -10.43
C VAL A 120 -1.16 1.75 -10.85
N ALA A 121 -2.07 1.96 -9.89
CA ALA A 121 -3.44 2.40 -10.14
C ALA A 121 -3.50 3.75 -10.90
N LYS A 122 -2.56 4.65 -10.61
CA LYS A 122 -2.46 5.96 -11.28
C LYS A 122 -1.76 5.89 -12.62
N LEU A 123 -0.64 5.16 -12.71
CA LEU A 123 0.19 5.13 -13.91
C LEU A 123 -0.37 4.20 -14.98
N GLY A 124 -1.07 3.13 -14.62
CA GLY A 124 -1.63 2.16 -15.57
C GLY A 124 -2.45 2.80 -16.68
N PRO A 125 -3.47 3.63 -16.39
CA PRO A 125 -4.26 4.30 -17.43
C PRO A 125 -3.43 5.29 -18.26
N MET A 126 -2.45 5.98 -17.65
CA MET A 126 -1.60 6.95 -18.35
C MET A 126 -0.71 6.27 -19.39
N PHE A 127 -0.05 5.16 -19.01
CA PHE A 127 0.77 4.39 -19.95
C PHE A 127 -0.08 3.58 -20.94
N GLY A 128 -1.28 3.14 -20.54
CA GLY A 128 -2.25 2.58 -21.47
C GLY A 128 -2.64 3.55 -22.57
N LEU A 129 -2.95 4.81 -22.21
CA LEU A 129 -3.25 5.86 -23.19
C LEU A 129 -2.05 6.21 -24.08
N LEU A 130 -0.84 6.32 -23.51
CA LEU A 130 0.38 6.50 -24.33
C LEU A 130 0.58 5.36 -25.31
N GLY A 131 0.32 4.13 -24.88
CA GLY A 131 0.38 2.92 -25.70
C GLY A 131 -0.59 2.92 -26.88
N THR A 132 -1.68 3.71 -26.83
CA THR A 132 -2.57 3.91 -27.99
C THR A 132 -2.11 5.04 -28.90
N LEU A 133 -1.73 6.17 -28.35
CA LEU A 133 -1.39 7.36 -29.15
C LEU A 133 -0.13 7.16 -29.99
N ILE A 134 0.87 6.45 -29.45
CA ILE A 134 2.14 6.23 -30.14
C ILE A 134 1.98 5.42 -31.45
N PRO A 135 1.30 4.25 -31.49
CA PRO A 135 1.13 3.49 -32.71
C PRO A 135 0.10 4.09 -33.67
N LEU A 136 -0.87 4.87 -33.18
CA LEU A 136 -1.88 5.50 -34.04
C LEU A 136 -1.28 6.52 -35.06
N GLY A 137 -0.21 7.24 -34.68
CA GLY A 137 0.44 8.19 -35.56
C GLY A 137 0.90 7.55 -36.88
N PRO A 138 1.79 6.54 -36.84
CA PRO A 138 2.16 5.79 -38.06
C PRO A 138 0.99 5.10 -38.75
N GLY A 139 0.00 4.59 -37.99
CA GLY A 139 -1.20 3.97 -38.54
C GLY A 139 -2.03 4.92 -39.42
N ILE A 140 -2.20 6.17 -39.02
CA ILE A 140 -2.93 7.19 -39.79
C ILE A 140 -2.15 7.57 -41.08
N VAL A 141 -0.83 7.64 -40.99
CA VAL A 141 0.01 7.90 -42.19
C VAL A 141 -0.11 6.76 -43.20
N ALA A 142 -0.09 5.51 -42.73
CA ALA A 142 -0.28 4.32 -43.57
C ALA A 142 -1.66 4.32 -44.23
N LEU A 143 -2.71 4.74 -43.53
CA LEU A 143 -4.05 4.90 -44.11
C LEU A 143 -4.06 5.89 -45.29
N GLY A 144 -3.36 7.03 -45.11
CA GLY A 144 -3.22 8.02 -46.21
C GLY A 144 -2.52 7.47 -47.44
N GLN A 145 -1.74 6.38 -47.30
CA GLN A 145 -1.06 5.67 -48.41
C GLN A 145 -1.86 4.45 -48.89
N GLY A 146 -3.07 4.20 -48.35
CA GLY A 146 -3.90 3.06 -48.75
C GLY A 146 -3.51 1.76 -48.03
N ASP A 147 -2.56 1.77 -47.11
CA ASP A 147 -2.12 0.59 -46.34
C ASP A 147 -3.02 0.38 -45.10
N THR A 148 -4.14 -0.27 -45.33
CA THR A 148 -5.11 -0.61 -44.28
C THR A 148 -4.61 -1.72 -43.33
N ALA A 149 -3.66 -2.56 -43.80
CA ALA A 149 -3.09 -3.64 -42.99
C ALA A 149 -2.24 -3.07 -41.84
N THR A 150 -1.35 -2.13 -42.14
CA THR A 150 -0.55 -1.44 -41.10
C THR A 150 -1.42 -0.65 -40.14
N LEU A 151 -2.49 -0.01 -40.60
CA LEU A 151 -3.46 0.65 -39.71
C LEU A 151 -4.11 -0.36 -38.76
N SER A 152 -4.61 -1.48 -39.28
CA SER A 152 -5.28 -2.52 -38.47
C SER A 152 -4.34 -3.08 -37.39
N GLN A 153 -3.08 -3.35 -37.72
CA GLN A 153 -2.07 -3.80 -36.77
C GLN A 153 -1.77 -2.74 -35.70
N SER A 154 -1.65 -1.48 -36.09
CA SER A 154 -1.43 -0.37 -35.13
C SER A 154 -2.59 -0.22 -34.16
N MET A 155 -3.82 -0.35 -34.65
CA MET A 155 -5.02 -0.31 -33.81
C MET A 155 -5.08 -1.49 -32.82
N SER A 156 -4.75 -2.71 -33.26
CA SER A 156 -4.72 -3.88 -32.37
C SER A 156 -3.75 -3.65 -31.20
N VAL A 157 -2.52 -3.23 -31.48
CA VAL A 157 -1.54 -2.92 -30.44
C VAL A 157 -2.03 -1.81 -29.52
N ALA A 158 -2.69 -0.79 -30.07
CA ALA A 158 -3.26 0.30 -29.28
C ALA A 158 -4.31 -0.20 -28.28
N PHE A 159 -5.24 -1.03 -28.73
CA PHE A 159 -6.28 -1.58 -27.85
C PHE A 159 -5.68 -2.50 -26.78
N ASP A 160 -4.75 -3.39 -27.13
CA ASP A 160 -4.11 -4.32 -26.21
C ASP A 160 -3.40 -3.57 -25.07
N THR A 161 -2.68 -2.50 -25.39
CA THR A 161 -1.96 -1.70 -24.39
C THR A 161 -2.92 -0.96 -23.44
N THR A 162 -4.03 -0.45 -23.96
CA THR A 162 -5.03 0.21 -23.12
C THR A 162 -5.72 -0.77 -22.19
N ILE A 163 -6.16 -1.91 -22.70
CA ILE A 163 -6.80 -2.96 -21.89
C ILE A 163 -5.86 -3.41 -20.78
N ALA A 164 -4.61 -3.68 -21.11
CA ALA A 164 -3.59 -4.09 -20.16
C ALA A 164 -3.36 -3.04 -19.05
N GLY A 165 -3.22 -1.78 -19.43
CA GLY A 165 -3.04 -0.67 -18.48
C GLY A 165 -4.23 -0.48 -17.54
N LEU A 166 -5.45 -0.58 -18.08
CA LEU A 166 -6.70 -0.45 -17.31
C LEU A 166 -6.90 -1.63 -16.35
N ILE A 167 -6.62 -2.86 -16.77
CA ILE A 167 -6.73 -4.04 -15.90
C ILE A 167 -5.73 -3.94 -14.75
N ALA A 168 -4.47 -3.63 -15.02
CA ALA A 168 -3.46 -3.46 -13.97
C ALA A 168 -3.86 -2.38 -12.96
N ALA A 169 -4.38 -1.25 -13.45
CA ALA A 169 -4.85 -0.16 -12.61
C ALA A 169 -6.07 -0.53 -11.77
N ALA A 170 -7.06 -1.18 -12.36
CA ALA A 170 -8.27 -1.59 -11.67
C ALA A 170 -7.95 -2.58 -10.53
N VAL A 171 -7.13 -3.59 -10.80
CA VAL A 171 -6.68 -4.56 -9.80
C VAL A 171 -5.95 -3.87 -8.66
N CYS A 172 -4.94 -3.04 -8.96
CA CYS A 172 -4.17 -2.35 -7.93
C CYS A 172 -5.03 -1.34 -7.14
N SER A 173 -6.03 -0.71 -7.76
CA SER A 173 -6.97 0.17 -7.06
C SER A 173 -7.80 -0.58 -6.02
N VAL A 174 -8.31 -1.77 -6.37
CA VAL A 174 -9.07 -2.62 -5.44
C VAL A 174 -8.16 -3.10 -4.30
N ILE A 175 -6.95 -3.58 -4.60
CA ILE A 175 -5.97 -4.00 -3.58
C ILE A 175 -5.65 -2.86 -2.63
N SER A 176 -5.39 -1.67 -3.17
CA SER A 176 -5.10 -0.48 -2.36
C SER A 176 -6.27 -0.13 -1.42
N ALA A 177 -7.50 -0.17 -1.90
CA ALA A 177 -8.69 0.11 -1.10
C ALA A 177 -8.86 -0.91 0.05
N ILE A 178 -8.64 -2.20 -0.22
CA ILE A 178 -8.69 -3.27 0.78
C ILE A 178 -7.62 -3.06 1.85
N ARG A 179 -6.36 -2.85 1.45
CA ARG A 179 -5.24 -2.64 2.38
C ARG A 179 -5.42 -1.39 3.23
N LYS A 180 -5.85 -0.27 2.65
CA LYS A 180 -6.14 0.96 3.40
C LYS A 180 -7.15 0.73 4.52
N ARG A 181 -8.20 -0.05 4.25
CA ARG A 181 -9.18 -0.42 5.26
C ARG A 181 -8.60 -1.30 6.36
N TRP A 182 -7.79 -2.31 5.99
CA TRP A 182 -7.15 -3.19 6.97
C TRP A 182 -6.18 -2.45 7.87
N TYR A 183 -5.28 -1.66 7.27
CA TYR A 183 -4.26 -0.93 8.00
C TYR A 183 -4.82 0.20 8.86
N ALA A 184 -5.93 0.82 8.46
CA ALA A 184 -6.63 1.78 9.29
C ALA A 184 -7.20 1.11 10.56
N ALA A 185 -7.75 -0.11 10.44
CA ALA A 185 -8.19 -0.87 11.59
C ALA A 185 -7.02 -1.27 12.51
N ASP A 186 -5.93 -1.81 11.93
CA ASP A 186 -4.73 -2.19 12.68
C ASP A 186 -4.13 -0.98 13.44
N LEU A 187 -4.09 0.19 12.82
CA LEU A 187 -3.59 1.43 13.46
C LEU A 187 -4.49 1.87 14.62
N SER A 188 -5.81 1.78 14.44
CA SER A 188 -6.77 2.09 15.50
C SER A 188 -6.60 1.17 16.71
N ASP A 189 -6.38 -0.13 16.48
CA ASP A 189 -6.12 -1.09 17.55
C ASP A 189 -4.80 -0.77 18.27
N VAL A 190 -3.74 -0.45 17.53
CA VAL A 190 -2.43 -0.06 18.11
C VAL A 190 -2.55 1.22 18.93
N GLU A 191 -3.23 2.24 18.42
CA GLU A 191 -3.46 3.52 19.10
C GLU A 191 -4.20 3.28 20.43
N THR A 192 -5.29 2.51 20.41
CA THR A 192 -6.09 2.19 21.58
C THR A 192 -5.28 1.47 22.66
N VAL A 193 -4.43 0.49 22.27
CA VAL A 193 -3.56 -0.22 23.21
C VAL A 193 -2.47 0.69 23.78
N MET A 194 -1.87 1.55 22.94
CA MET A 194 -0.87 2.52 23.40
C MET A 194 -1.46 3.52 24.42
N GLU A 195 -2.67 4.00 24.18
CA GLU A 195 -3.38 4.87 25.13
C GLU A 195 -3.65 4.14 26.45
N GLY A 196 -4.08 2.87 26.40
CA GLY A 196 -4.24 2.04 27.58
C GLY A 196 -2.95 1.87 28.37
N CYS A 197 -1.84 1.56 27.70
CA CYS A 197 -0.52 1.49 28.34
C CYS A 197 -0.13 2.81 29.02
N LEU A 198 -0.35 3.95 28.37
CA LEU A 198 -0.04 5.26 28.94
C LEU A 198 -0.88 5.55 30.19
N GLN A 199 -2.16 5.15 30.18
CA GLN A 199 -3.05 5.35 31.32
C GLN A 199 -2.63 4.51 32.51
N GLU A 200 -2.32 3.21 32.33
CA GLU A 200 -1.85 2.34 33.40
C GLU A 200 -0.52 2.80 33.99
N MET A 201 0.41 3.27 33.14
CA MET A 201 1.68 3.85 33.60
C MET A 201 1.48 5.10 34.45
N LYS A 202 0.48 5.93 34.12
CA LYS A 202 0.12 7.13 34.90
C LYS A 202 -0.55 6.79 36.25
N GLU A 203 -1.36 5.73 36.27
CA GLU A 203 -2.00 5.28 37.50
C GLU A 203 -1.01 4.62 38.48
N ALA A 204 0.00 3.94 37.95
CA ALA A 204 1.07 3.32 38.75
C ALA A 204 2.00 4.34 39.46
N GLU A 205 2.03 5.60 38.96
CA GLU A 205 2.81 6.69 39.59
C GLU A 205 2.07 7.41 40.75
N ARG A 206 0.78 7.12 40.95
CA ARG A 206 -0.05 7.73 42.00
C ARG A 206 -0.08 6.91 43.27
#